data_34995e960d5c7be85c2198b8f16ce46f
#
_entry.id   34995e960d5c7be85c2198b8f16ce46f
#
_cell.length_a   1.000
_cell.length_b   1.000
_cell.length_c   1.000
_cell.angle_alpha   90.00
_cell.angle_beta   90.00
_cell.angle_gamma   90.00
#
_symmetry.space_group_name_H-M   'P 1'
#
loop_
_entity.id
_entity.type
_entity.pdbx_description
1 polymer ?
#
loop_
_entity_poly.entity_id
_entity_poly.type
_entity_poly.pdbx_seq_one_letter_code
_entity_poly.pdbx_strand_id
1 'polypeptide(L)'
;MSAAAPLKLPLEIEDIKKILPHRYPFLLVDRIVELEEDRRIVGIKNVSSDERYFIAGPGGVPVLPASILTEAMAQAGAVLILAKPENRSRLIYFMGIDRVRYRRPVTAGDQVFLEGIVIRLRSKMGTLRGIARVDGKVVCEGQMTFALGDMPVVPPSP
;
A
#
# COMPACT_ATOMS: atom_id res chain seq x y z
N MET A 1 0.98 -4.95 30.81
CA MET A 1 1.16 -4.52 29.40
C MET A 1 -0.18 -4.68 28.72
N SER A 2 -0.84 -3.55 28.46
CA SER A 2 -2.17 -3.60 27.82
C SER A 2 -2.00 -4.08 26.38
N ALA A 3 -2.60 -5.20 26.05
CA ALA A 3 -2.74 -5.63 24.66
C ALA A 3 -3.49 -4.52 23.92
N ALA A 4 -2.88 -3.99 22.88
CA ALA A 4 -3.55 -2.99 22.04
C ALA A 4 -4.85 -3.59 21.52
N ALA A 5 -5.96 -2.85 21.67
CA ALA A 5 -7.25 -3.31 21.18
C ALA A 5 -7.15 -3.69 19.68
N PRO A 6 -7.81 -4.78 19.25
CA PRO A 6 -7.81 -5.18 17.86
C PRO A 6 -8.30 -4.03 16.97
N LEU A 7 -7.65 -3.82 15.83
CA LEU A 7 -8.05 -2.78 14.89
C LEU A 7 -9.45 -3.09 14.36
N LYS A 8 -10.35 -2.12 14.48
CA LYS A 8 -11.73 -2.25 13.99
C LYS A 8 -11.74 -1.94 12.48
N LEU A 9 -12.11 -2.91 11.67
CA LEU A 9 -12.30 -2.73 10.24
C LEU A 9 -13.67 -2.15 9.91
N PRO A 10 -13.79 -1.40 8.81
CA PRO A 10 -12.70 -0.96 7.95
C PRO A 10 -11.82 0.10 8.64
N LEU A 11 -10.51 0.16 8.27
CA LEU A 11 -9.69 1.31 8.63
C LEU A 11 -9.97 2.43 7.63
N GLU A 12 -10.40 3.55 8.14
CA GLU A 12 -10.61 4.77 7.35
C GLU A 12 -9.31 5.56 7.23
N ILE A 13 -9.32 6.61 6.39
CA ILE A 13 -8.12 7.38 6.06
C ILE A 13 -7.38 7.92 7.31
N GLU A 14 -8.11 8.33 8.34
CA GLU A 14 -7.50 8.85 9.57
C GLU A 14 -6.80 7.76 10.40
N ASP A 15 -7.27 6.50 10.31
CA ASP A 15 -6.59 5.37 10.94
C ASP A 15 -5.34 4.96 10.15
N ILE A 16 -5.43 4.98 8.81
CA ILE A 16 -4.28 4.72 7.93
C ILE A 16 -3.17 5.74 8.17
N LYS A 17 -3.50 7.03 8.34
CA LYS A 17 -2.54 8.09 8.67
C LYS A 17 -1.82 7.90 10.00
N LYS A 18 -2.42 7.17 10.95
CA LYS A 18 -1.76 6.82 12.22
C LYS A 18 -0.74 5.69 12.06
N ILE A 19 -0.84 4.93 10.96
CA ILE A 19 0.01 3.78 10.66
C ILE A 19 1.09 4.14 9.64
N LEU A 20 0.70 4.80 8.54
CA LEU A 20 1.61 5.21 7.47
C LEU A 20 2.10 6.65 7.66
N PRO A 21 3.39 6.93 7.39
CA PRO A 21 3.92 8.31 7.40
C PRO A 21 3.47 9.12 6.18
N HIS A 22 3.00 8.48 5.13
CA HIS A 22 2.59 9.09 3.87
C HIS A 22 1.45 10.10 4.08
N ARG A 23 1.48 11.20 3.31
CA ARG A 23 0.45 12.25 3.31
C ARG A 23 0.17 12.69 1.87
N TYR A 24 -0.85 13.52 1.70
CA TYR A 24 -1.12 14.16 0.41
C TYR A 24 0.16 14.80 -0.15
N PRO A 25 0.47 14.60 -1.41
CA PRO A 25 -0.32 13.91 -2.45
C PRO A 25 0.02 12.43 -2.62
N PHE A 26 0.83 11.83 -1.77
CA PHE A 26 1.41 10.50 -1.94
C PHE A 26 0.84 9.43 -0.98
N LEU A 27 -0.23 9.71 -0.28
CA LEU A 27 -1.02 8.70 0.42
C LEU A 27 -2.06 8.14 -0.57
N LEU A 28 -1.82 6.92 -1.05
CA LEU A 28 -2.53 6.34 -2.20
C LEU A 28 -3.61 5.32 -1.81
N VAL A 29 -3.70 4.96 -0.53
CA VAL A 29 -4.69 4.00 -0.02
C VAL A 29 -5.78 4.77 0.70
N ASP A 30 -7.03 4.57 0.28
CA ASP A 30 -8.19 5.29 0.82
C ASP A 30 -8.84 4.56 2.01
N ARG A 31 -8.80 3.22 2.00
CA ARG A 31 -9.43 2.38 3.02
C ARG A 31 -8.78 1.01 3.09
N ILE A 32 -8.76 0.38 4.27
CA ILE A 32 -8.46 -1.04 4.44
C ILE A 32 -9.74 -1.76 4.82
N VAL A 33 -10.11 -2.75 4.04
CA VAL A 33 -11.37 -3.50 4.20
C VAL A 33 -11.18 -4.90 4.77
N GLU A 34 -9.99 -5.50 4.58
CA GLU A 34 -9.64 -6.79 5.17
C GLU A 34 -8.21 -6.74 5.71
N LEU A 35 -7.99 -7.35 6.87
CA LEU A 35 -6.66 -7.47 7.48
C LEU A 35 -6.61 -8.76 8.30
N GLU A 36 -5.77 -9.69 7.86
CA GLU A 36 -5.40 -10.90 8.58
C GLU A 36 -3.92 -10.77 8.97
N GLU A 37 -3.67 -10.66 10.27
CA GLU A 37 -2.32 -10.43 10.79
C GLU A 37 -1.33 -11.47 10.26
N ASP A 38 -0.16 -11.01 9.80
CA ASP A 38 0.93 -11.80 9.21
C ASP A 38 0.56 -12.62 7.97
N ARG A 39 -0.61 -12.40 7.41
CA ARG A 39 -1.07 -13.20 6.27
C ARG A 39 -1.50 -12.37 5.08
N ARG A 40 -2.49 -11.49 5.24
CA ARG A 40 -3.15 -10.85 4.10
C ARG A 40 -3.79 -9.52 4.47
N ILE A 41 -3.80 -8.61 3.52
CA ILE A 41 -4.51 -7.34 3.61
C ILE A 41 -5.24 -7.04 2.30
N VAL A 42 -6.35 -6.35 2.36
CA VAL A 42 -7.01 -5.75 1.20
C VAL A 42 -7.30 -4.29 1.50
N GLY A 43 -6.71 -3.42 0.67
CA GLY A 43 -6.99 -1.99 0.64
C GLY A 43 -7.77 -1.59 -0.59
N ILE A 44 -8.28 -0.37 -0.59
CA ILE A 44 -8.97 0.26 -1.71
C ILE A 44 -8.25 1.56 -2.07
N LYS A 45 -8.05 1.78 -3.37
CA LYS A 45 -7.76 3.08 -3.97
C LYS A 45 -8.86 3.43 -4.94
N ASN A 46 -9.51 4.57 -4.73
CA ASN A 46 -10.43 5.14 -5.70
C ASN A 46 -9.66 6.03 -6.65
N VAL A 47 -9.89 5.89 -7.94
CA VAL A 47 -9.24 6.70 -8.98
C VAL A 47 -10.21 7.76 -9.45
N SER A 48 -10.02 8.98 -8.97
CA SER A 48 -10.85 10.13 -9.32
C SER A 48 -10.38 10.78 -10.61
N SER A 49 -11.22 11.58 -11.25
CA SER A 49 -10.88 12.33 -12.47
C SER A 49 -9.83 13.43 -12.26
N ASP A 50 -9.63 13.87 -11.03
CA ASP A 50 -8.63 14.87 -10.62
C ASP A 50 -7.33 14.24 -10.10
N GLU A 51 -7.10 12.95 -10.36
CA GLU A 51 -5.87 12.26 -9.99
C GLU A 51 -4.65 12.96 -10.64
N ARG A 52 -3.79 13.52 -9.79
CA ARG A 52 -2.67 14.36 -10.26
C ARG A 52 -1.56 13.59 -10.97
N TYR A 53 -1.54 12.29 -10.84
CA TYR A 53 -0.51 11.43 -11.43
C TYR A 53 -0.87 10.91 -12.82
N PHE A 54 -2.03 11.28 -13.36
CA PHE A 54 -2.41 10.84 -14.69
C PHE A 54 -1.39 11.21 -15.76
N ILE A 55 -1.15 10.27 -16.65
CA ILE A 55 -0.37 10.45 -17.87
C ILE A 55 -1.23 10.14 -19.08
N ALA A 56 -0.78 10.57 -20.26
CA ALA A 56 -1.47 10.23 -21.51
C ALA A 56 -1.34 8.72 -21.77
N GLY A 57 -2.49 8.05 -21.88
CA GLY A 57 -2.59 6.65 -22.21
C GLY A 57 -2.96 6.41 -23.67
N PRO A 58 -3.24 5.15 -24.04
CA PRO A 58 -3.68 4.77 -25.38
C PRO A 58 -4.93 5.57 -25.81
N GLY A 59 -4.93 6.09 -27.01
CA GLY A 59 -6.03 6.89 -27.53
C GLY A 59 -6.23 8.26 -26.85
N GLY A 60 -5.23 8.74 -26.10
CA GLY A 60 -5.30 10.02 -25.37
C GLY A 60 -6.10 9.97 -24.06
N VAL A 61 -6.58 8.80 -23.67
CA VAL A 61 -7.30 8.62 -22.38
C VAL A 61 -6.31 8.71 -21.23
N PRO A 62 -6.56 9.58 -20.21
CA PRO A 62 -5.68 9.65 -19.03
C PRO A 62 -5.66 8.31 -18.28
N VAL A 63 -4.47 7.83 -17.94
CA VAL A 63 -4.27 6.57 -17.20
C VAL A 63 -3.40 6.80 -15.97
N LEU A 64 -3.68 6.04 -14.92
CA LEU A 64 -2.85 6.00 -13.73
C LEU A 64 -1.53 5.29 -14.07
N PRO A 65 -0.36 5.90 -13.85
CA PRO A 65 0.91 5.24 -14.08
C PRO A 65 1.01 3.92 -13.33
N ALA A 66 1.55 2.91 -13.99
CA ALA A 66 1.75 1.60 -13.41
C ALA A 66 2.65 1.64 -12.15
N SER A 67 3.62 2.56 -12.10
CA SER A 67 4.46 2.79 -10.92
C SER A 67 3.64 3.28 -9.70
N ILE A 68 2.63 4.11 -9.91
CA ILE A 68 1.73 4.58 -8.84
C ILE A 68 0.87 3.42 -8.32
N LEU A 69 0.44 2.51 -9.19
CA LEU A 69 -0.24 1.28 -8.78
C LEU A 69 0.66 0.38 -7.92
N THR A 70 1.91 0.24 -8.31
CA THR A 70 2.91 -0.52 -7.56
C THR A 70 3.13 0.09 -6.17
N GLU A 71 3.26 1.42 -6.09
CA GLU A 71 3.37 2.14 -4.82
C GLU A 71 2.12 1.96 -3.96
N ALA A 72 0.92 2.05 -4.54
CA ALA A 72 -0.32 1.85 -3.79
C ALA A 72 -0.42 0.44 -3.19
N MET A 73 0.01 -0.60 -3.93
CA MET A 73 0.12 -1.97 -3.40
C MET A 73 1.14 -2.05 -2.26
N ALA A 74 2.27 -1.35 -2.41
CA ALA A 74 3.32 -1.29 -1.39
C ALA A 74 2.80 -0.64 -0.10
N GLN A 75 2.07 0.46 -0.21
CA GLN A 75 1.46 1.13 0.95
C GLN A 75 0.43 0.25 1.66
N ALA A 76 -0.44 -0.43 0.91
CA ALA A 76 -1.38 -1.40 1.50
C ALA A 76 -0.62 -2.51 2.26
N GLY A 77 0.42 -3.07 1.65
CA GLY A 77 1.29 -4.06 2.30
C GLY A 77 2.01 -3.50 3.53
N ALA A 78 2.43 -2.23 3.50
CA ALA A 78 3.05 -1.57 4.63
C ALA A 78 2.08 -1.44 5.81
N VAL A 79 0.80 -1.17 5.58
CA VAL A 79 -0.22 -1.16 6.64
C VAL A 79 -0.27 -2.50 7.35
N LEU A 80 -0.25 -3.62 6.63
CA LEU A 80 -0.27 -4.97 7.24
C LEU A 80 0.85 -5.16 8.27
N ILE A 81 2.04 -4.68 7.95
CA ILE A 81 3.22 -4.85 8.80
C ILE A 81 3.28 -3.83 9.94
N LEU A 82 2.97 -2.55 9.64
CA LEU A 82 3.06 -1.45 10.59
C LEU A 82 1.83 -1.33 11.51
N ALA A 83 0.74 -1.98 11.19
CA ALA A 83 -0.46 -2.03 12.04
C ALA A 83 -0.18 -2.69 13.40
N LYS A 84 0.82 -3.56 13.48
CA LYS A 84 1.24 -4.19 14.73
C LYS A 84 1.84 -3.16 15.69
N PRO A 85 1.45 -3.21 16.98
CA PRO A 85 1.95 -2.26 17.98
C PRO A 85 3.48 -2.14 18.04
N GLU A 86 4.18 -3.26 17.94
CA GLU A 86 5.65 -3.34 17.98
C GLU A 86 6.34 -2.72 16.75
N ASN A 87 5.61 -2.50 15.67
CA ASN A 87 6.14 -1.95 14.42
C ASN A 87 5.73 -0.49 14.17
N ARG A 88 4.84 0.09 14.97
CA ARG A 88 4.26 1.43 14.72
C ARG A 88 5.27 2.58 14.72
N SER A 89 6.41 2.42 15.38
CA SER A 89 7.51 3.40 15.40
C SER A 89 8.58 3.11 14.35
N ARG A 90 8.32 2.17 13.43
CA ARG A 90 9.27 1.77 12.41
C ARG A 90 8.90 2.31 11.03
N LEU A 91 9.88 2.30 10.14
CA LEU A 91 9.69 2.53 8.72
C LEU A 91 9.87 1.24 7.93
N ILE A 92 9.19 1.16 6.80
CA ILE A 92 9.41 0.11 5.81
C ILE A 92 10.24 0.69 4.67
N TYR A 93 11.33 -0.01 4.35
CA TYR A 93 12.16 0.26 3.19
C TYR A 93 11.99 -0.86 2.18
N PHE A 94 11.57 -0.52 0.96
CA PHE A 94 11.54 -1.49 -0.13
C PHE A 94 12.95 -1.75 -0.63
N MET A 95 13.36 -3.02 -0.56
CA MET A 95 14.69 -3.50 -0.95
C MET A 95 14.71 -3.97 -2.40
N GLY A 96 13.56 -4.35 -2.92
CA GLY A 96 13.43 -4.82 -4.29
C GLY A 96 11.98 -5.07 -4.66
N ILE A 97 11.71 -4.95 -5.95
CA ILE A 97 10.41 -5.24 -6.56
C ILE A 97 10.68 -6.16 -7.74
N ASP A 98 10.12 -7.37 -7.67
CA ASP A 98 10.39 -8.42 -8.63
C ASP A 98 9.10 -8.87 -9.32
N ARG A 99 9.23 -9.40 -10.53
CA ARG A 99 8.16 -10.04 -11.29
C ARG A 99 6.92 -9.17 -11.44
N VAL A 100 7.10 -7.86 -11.60
CA VAL A 100 5.99 -6.93 -11.80
C VAL A 100 5.41 -7.12 -13.19
N ARG A 101 4.09 -7.23 -13.25
CA ARG A 101 3.33 -7.36 -14.49
C ARG A 101 2.16 -6.38 -14.48
N TYR A 102 2.12 -5.52 -15.47
CA TYR A 102 1.02 -4.60 -15.74
C TYR A 102 0.17 -5.17 -16.87
N ARG A 103 -1.12 -5.41 -16.63
CA ARG A 103 -1.96 -6.15 -17.54
C ARG A 103 -2.90 -5.27 -18.34
N ARG A 104 -3.41 -4.20 -17.73
CA ARG A 104 -4.23 -3.20 -18.40
C ARG A 104 -4.13 -1.84 -17.72
N PRO A 105 -4.44 -0.74 -18.44
CA PRO A 105 -4.52 0.60 -17.86
C PRO A 105 -5.61 0.68 -16.77
N VAL A 106 -5.39 1.58 -15.82
CA VAL A 106 -6.36 2.02 -14.82
C VAL A 106 -6.71 3.48 -15.11
N THR A 107 -8.00 3.80 -15.12
CA THR A 107 -8.54 5.09 -15.55
C THR A 107 -9.42 5.72 -14.47
N ALA A 108 -9.84 6.95 -14.67
CA ALA A 108 -10.79 7.62 -13.79
C ALA A 108 -12.10 6.83 -13.69
N GLY A 109 -12.62 6.73 -12.48
CA GLY A 109 -13.82 5.94 -12.14
C GLY A 109 -13.52 4.51 -11.70
N ASP A 110 -12.30 3.99 -11.92
CA ASP A 110 -11.91 2.68 -11.41
C ASP A 110 -11.78 2.68 -9.89
N GLN A 111 -12.28 1.64 -9.25
CA GLN A 111 -11.96 1.31 -7.87
C GLN A 111 -10.97 0.14 -7.86
N VAL A 112 -9.79 0.38 -7.33
CA VAL A 112 -8.71 -0.60 -7.31
C VAL A 112 -8.66 -1.28 -5.96
N PHE A 113 -8.82 -2.60 -5.94
CA PHE A 113 -8.57 -3.43 -4.76
C PHE A 113 -7.09 -3.82 -4.71
N LEU A 114 -6.44 -3.45 -3.62
CA LEU A 114 -5.01 -3.63 -3.40
C LEU A 114 -4.81 -4.77 -2.40
N GLU A 115 -4.50 -5.95 -2.90
CA GLU A 115 -4.28 -7.13 -2.07
C GLU A 115 -2.78 -7.32 -1.81
N GLY A 116 -2.41 -7.49 -0.54
CA GLY A 116 -1.07 -7.86 -0.09
C GLY A 116 -1.11 -9.21 0.60
N ILE A 117 -0.28 -10.16 0.15
CA ILE A 117 -0.19 -11.51 0.71
C ILE A 117 1.24 -11.75 1.18
N VAL A 118 1.40 -12.14 2.44
CA VAL A 118 2.72 -12.47 2.99
C VAL A 118 3.22 -13.78 2.38
N ILE A 119 4.35 -13.72 1.67
CA ILE A 119 5.07 -14.90 1.20
C ILE A 119 6.04 -15.38 2.27
N ARG A 120 6.76 -14.43 2.87
CA ARG A 120 7.77 -14.70 3.89
C ARG A 120 7.88 -13.51 4.83
N LEU A 121 7.88 -13.79 6.12
CA LEU A 121 8.08 -12.79 7.14
C LEU A 121 9.17 -13.24 8.11
N ARG A 122 10.12 -12.35 8.40
CA ARG A 122 11.13 -12.48 9.45
C ARG A 122 11.10 -11.22 10.31
N SER A 123 11.78 -11.23 11.44
CA SER A 123 11.72 -10.13 12.42
C SER A 123 12.01 -8.74 11.87
N LYS A 124 12.87 -8.61 10.87
CA LYS A 124 13.28 -7.32 10.29
C LYS A 124 13.12 -7.22 8.77
N MET A 125 12.62 -8.24 8.10
CA MET A 125 12.43 -8.22 6.65
C MET A 125 11.40 -9.24 6.20
N GLY A 126 10.81 -9.02 5.04
CA GLY A 126 9.84 -9.93 4.47
C GLY A 126 9.63 -9.73 2.99
N THR A 127 8.84 -10.61 2.41
CA THR A 127 8.40 -10.53 1.02
C THR A 127 6.88 -10.63 0.98
N LEU A 128 6.26 -9.71 0.27
CA LEU A 128 4.82 -9.66 0.00
C LEU A 128 4.59 -9.89 -1.50
N ARG A 129 3.53 -10.58 -1.83
CA ARG A 129 2.93 -10.54 -3.17
C ARG A 129 1.86 -9.47 -3.17
N GLY A 130 1.98 -8.47 -4.05
CA GLY A 130 0.97 -7.46 -4.30
C GLY A 130 0.14 -7.82 -5.53
N ILE A 131 -1.18 -7.62 -5.44
CA ILE A 131 -2.11 -7.82 -6.54
C ILE A 131 -3.11 -6.68 -6.55
N ALA A 132 -3.19 -5.94 -7.65
CA ALA A 132 -4.20 -4.91 -7.85
C ALA A 132 -5.29 -5.44 -8.79
N ARG A 133 -6.57 -5.24 -8.43
CA ARG A 133 -7.73 -5.69 -9.19
C ARG A 133 -8.71 -4.55 -9.42
N VAL A 134 -9.31 -4.53 -10.60
CA VAL A 134 -10.48 -3.70 -10.92
C VAL A 134 -11.55 -4.62 -11.50
N ASP A 135 -12.76 -4.54 -11.01
CA ASP A 135 -13.89 -5.42 -11.40
C ASP A 135 -13.50 -6.92 -11.34
N GLY A 136 -12.78 -7.31 -10.29
CA GLY A 136 -12.31 -8.68 -10.08
C GLY A 136 -11.14 -9.13 -10.98
N LYS A 137 -10.75 -8.32 -11.98
CA LYS A 137 -9.66 -8.66 -12.91
C LYS A 137 -8.33 -8.07 -12.45
N VAL A 138 -7.25 -8.85 -12.51
CA VAL A 138 -5.90 -8.39 -12.18
C VAL A 138 -5.45 -7.34 -13.19
N VAL A 139 -5.10 -6.15 -12.70
CA VAL A 139 -4.54 -5.05 -13.49
C VAL A 139 -3.04 -4.92 -13.29
N CYS A 140 -2.55 -5.25 -12.09
CA CYS A 140 -1.13 -5.27 -11.76
C CYS A 140 -0.86 -6.34 -10.71
N GLU A 141 0.32 -6.95 -10.76
CA GLU A 141 0.82 -7.84 -9.70
C GLU A 141 2.34 -7.78 -9.62
N GLY A 142 2.92 -8.15 -8.48
CA GLY A 142 4.36 -8.21 -8.29
C GLY A 142 4.75 -8.74 -6.92
N GLN A 143 6.04 -8.92 -6.70
CA GLN A 143 6.61 -9.27 -5.40
C GLN A 143 7.43 -8.10 -4.88
N MET A 144 7.30 -7.79 -3.61
CA MET A 144 7.98 -6.69 -2.94
C MET A 144 8.73 -7.22 -1.73
N THR A 145 10.04 -7.08 -1.75
CA THR A 145 10.89 -7.38 -0.60
C THR A 145 11.12 -6.12 0.19
N PHE A 146 10.95 -6.18 1.49
CA PHE A 146 11.07 -5.04 2.40
C PHE A 146 11.92 -5.35 3.61
N ALA A 147 12.48 -4.29 4.20
CA ALA A 147 13.13 -4.31 5.51
C ALA A 147 12.46 -3.30 6.45
N LEU A 148 12.38 -3.66 7.73
CA LEU A 148 11.97 -2.76 8.81
C LEU A 148 13.20 -2.04 9.37
N GLY A 149 13.15 -0.72 9.38
CA GLY A 149 14.15 0.14 10.00
C GLY A 149 13.54 1.02 11.08
N ASP A 150 14.38 1.57 11.92
CA ASP A 150 13.95 2.56 12.91
C ASP A 150 13.74 3.92 12.22
N MET A 151 12.78 4.70 12.74
CA MET A 151 12.59 6.06 12.24
C MET A 151 13.85 6.89 12.53
N PRO A 152 14.38 7.64 11.54
CA PRO A 152 15.50 8.53 11.80
C PRO A 152 15.08 9.57 12.86
N VAL A 153 15.91 9.73 13.87
CA VAL A 153 15.75 10.83 14.83
C VAL A 153 16.09 12.11 14.07
N VAL A 154 15.05 12.87 13.71
CA VAL A 154 15.25 14.20 13.12
C VAL A 154 15.64 15.11 14.31
N PRO A 155 16.86 15.67 14.34
CA PRO A 155 17.20 16.64 15.36
C PRO A 155 16.25 17.85 15.25
N PRO A 156 15.88 18.50 16.35
CA PRO A 156 15.08 19.71 16.29
C PRO A 156 15.79 20.71 15.38
N SER A 157 15.01 21.34 14.50
CA SER A 157 15.52 22.43 13.65
C SER A 157 16.11 23.53 14.52
N PRO A 158 17.25 24.11 14.16
CA PRO A 158 17.88 25.19 14.92
C PRO A 158 16.99 26.42 15.01
#